data_4f832eb8d517c7d10df2b07135d2d42a
#
_entry.id   4f832eb8d517c7d10df2b07135d2d42a
#
_cell.length_a   1.000
_cell.length_b   1.000
_cell.length_c   1.000
_cell.angle_alpha   90.00
_cell.angle_beta   90.00
_cell.angle_gamma   90.00
#
_symmetry.space_group_name_H-M   'P 1'
#
loop_
_entity.id
_entity.type
_entity.pdbx_description
1 polymer ?
#
loop_
_entity_poly.entity_id
_entity_poly.type
_entity_poly.pdbx_seq_one_letter_code
_entity_poly.pdbx_strand_id
1 'polypeptide(L)'
;CMAIAMNRLGGKSNSGEGGEKPERLGTEKNSAIKQVASGRFGVTEEYLVSAKEIQIKMAQGAKPGEGGHLPGKKVYPWIAKTRYSTPGVSLISPPSHHDIYSIEDLAQLIYDLKNANPKARISVKLVSEAGVGTIASGVAKAGATVVLISGYDGGTGAASQSSIPVSYTHLTLPTI
;
A
#
# COMPACT_ATOMS: atom_id res chain seq x y z
N CYS A 1 -1.29 1.33 -19.00
CA CYS A 1 -1.53 2.70 -19.54
C CYS A 1 -1.29 3.79 -18.51
N MET A 2 -1.85 3.71 -17.26
CA MET A 2 -1.69 4.79 -16.25
C MET A 2 -0.24 5.13 -15.92
N ALA A 3 0.62 4.13 -15.68
CA ALA A 3 2.02 4.38 -15.36
C ALA A 3 2.73 5.18 -16.47
N ILE A 4 2.52 4.81 -17.73
CA ILE A 4 3.08 5.53 -18.88
C ILE A 4 2.59 6.97 -18.91
N ALA A 5 1.29 7.19 -18.78
CA ALA A 5 0.72 8.53 -18.80
C ALA A 5 1.29 9.40 -17.67
N MET A 6 1.34 8.87 -16.45
CA MET A 6 1.89 9.60 -15.31
C MET A 6 3.38 9.89 -15.48
N ASN A 7 4.17 8.93 -15.97
CA ASN A 7 5.59 9.13 -16.21
C ASN A 7 5.84 10.22 -17.27
N ARG A 8 5.05 10.24 -18.36
CA ARG A 8 5.14 11.28 -19.42
C ARG A 8 4.74 12.66 -18.93
N LEU A 9 3.78 12.74 -18.03
CA LEU A 9 3.34 13.99 -17.42
C LEU A 9 4.22 14.46 -16.25
N GLY A 10 5.30 13.73 -15.92
CA GLY A 10 6.14 14.04 -14.77
C GLY A 10 5.51 13.71 -13.42
N GLY A 11 4.37 13.02 -13.42
CA GLY A 11 3.70 12.54 -12.22
C GLY A 11 4.20 11.15 -11.76
N LYS A 12 3.51 10.57 -10.79
CA LYS A 12 3.85 9.25 -10.24
C LYS A 12 2.59 8.39 -10.12
N SER A 13 2.65 7.18 -10.68
CA SER A 13 1.62 6.16 -10.44
C SER A 13 2.04 5.25 -9.30
N ASN A 14 1.06 4.71 -8.59
CA ASN A 14 1.25 3.71 -7.54
C ASN A 14 1.02 2.31 -8.11
N SER A 15 1.91 1.36 -7.78
CA SER A 15 1.77 -0.04 -8.19
C SER A 15 0.56 -0.72 -7.55
N GLY A 16 0.10 -0.20 -6.42
CA GLY A 16 -0.84 -0.88 -5.55
C GLY A 16 -0.19 -2.06 -4.83
N GLU A 17 -0.99 -2.79 -4.09
CA GLU A 17 -0.62 -4.00 -3.37
C GLU A 17 -0.44 -5.18 -4.34
N GLY A 18 0.62 -5.95 -4.16
CA GLY A 18 0.82 -7.20 -4.89
C GLY A 18 1.98 -7.22 -5.88
N GLY A 19 2.90 -6.26 -5.78
CA GLY A 19 4.10 -6.22 -6.61
C GLY A 19 3.87 -5.63 -8.01
N GLU A 20 4.87 -5.75 -8.83
CA GLU A 20 4.85 -5.35 -10.24
C GLU A 20 5.67 -6.35 -11.06
N LYS A 21 5.25 -6.60 -12.29
CA LYS A 21 5.95 -7.53 -13.18
C LYS A 21 7.38 -7.05 -13.44
N PRO A 22 8.40 -7.94 -13.36
CA PRO A 22 9.80 -7.56 -13.59
C PRO A 22 10.04 -6.84 -14.92
N GLU A 23 9.33 -7.25 -15.98
CA GLU A 23 9.49 -6.66 -17.32
C GLU A 23 9.05 -5.18 -17.40
N ARG A 24 8.40 -4.67 -16.36
CA ARG A 24 7.98 -3.27 -16.27
C ARG A 24 9.02 -2.39 -15.55
N LEU A 25 9.83 -3.02 -14.68
CA LEU A 25 10.79 -2.30 -13.86
C LEU A 25 11.85 -1.63 -14.72
N GLY A 26 12.22 -0.41 -14.40
CA GLY A 26 13.19 0.38 -15.17
C GLY A 26 12.72 0.88 -16.54
N THR A 27 11.48 0.58 -16.95
CA THR A 27 10.92 1.02 -18.22
C THR A 27 9.91 2.17 -18.02
N GLU A 28 9.39 2.74 -19.12
CA GLU A 28 8.30 3.73 -19.09
C GLU A 28 7.01 3.17 -18.42
N LYS A 29 6.89 1.85 -18.32
CA LYS A 29 5.75 1.16 -17.67
C LYS A 29 5.91 1.05 -16.16
N ASN A 30 7.06 1.42 -15.61
CA ASN A 30 7.36 1.33 -14.18
C ASN A 30 6.48 2.27 -13.36
N SER A 31 5.82 1.75 -12.34
CA SER A 31 5.10 2.57 -11.36
C SER A 31 6.11 3.19 -10.40
N ALA A 32 6.17 4.52 -10.36
CA ALA A 32 7.18 5.24 -9.58
C ALA A 32 7.00 5.09 -8.06
N ILE A 33 5.76 4.84 -7.60
CA ILE A 33 5.43 4.55 -6.21
C ILE A 33 5.22 3.04 -6.06
N LYS A 34 5.99 2.41 -5.18
CA LYS A 34 5.89 0.99 -4.85
C LYS A 34 5.23 0.82 -3.49
N GLN A 35 4.09 0.15 -3.46
CA GLN A 35 3.34 -0.06 -2.23
C GLN A 35 3.79 -1.34 -1.51
N VAL A 36 3.93 -1.24 -0.19
CA VAL A 36 4.25 -2.34 0.72
C VAL A 36 3.10 -2.46 1.72
N ALA A 37 2.31 -3.52 1.59
CA ALA A 37 1.21 -3.84 2.50
C ALA A 37 1.63 -4.91 3.52
N SER A 38 0.78 -5.21 4.48
CA SER A 38 1.05 -6.21 5.52
C SER A 38 1.39 -7.61 4.96
N GLY A 39 0.72 -8.02 3.88
CA GLY A 39 0.97 -9.31 3.23
C GLY A 39 2.27 -9.40 2.44
N ARG A 40 2.94 -8.28 2.16
CA ARG A 40 4.23 -8.22 1.43
C ARG A 40 4.23 -8.96 0.08
N PHE A 41 3.08 -9.19 -0.53
CA PHE A 41 2.97 -9.91 -1.81
C PHE A 41 3.71 -9.16 -2.92
N GLY A 42 4.62 -9.86 -3.59
CA GLY A 42 5.39 -9.31 -4.70
C GLY A 42 6.45 -8.27 -4.31
N VAL A 43 6.74 -8.12 -3.02
CA VAL A 43 7.79 -7.23 -2.53
C VAL A 43 9.12 -7.94 -2.61
N THR A 44 9.95 -7.56 -3.58
CA THR A 44 11.31 -8.06 -3.78
C THR A 44 12.30 -6.91 -3.69
N GLU A 45 13.58 -7.23 -3.57
CA GLU A 45 14.64 -6.21 -3.60
C GLU A 45 14.59 -5.39 -4.89
N GLU A 46 14.47 -6.06 -6.05
CA GLU A 46 14.37 -5.41 -7.35
C GLU A 46 13.16 -4.45 -7.43
N TYR A 47 12.03 -4.87 -6.88
CA TYR A 47 10.84 -4.04 -6.76
C TYR A 47 11.12 -2.77 -5.94
N LEU A 48 11.74 -2.91 -4.77
CA LEU A 48 12.05 -1.78 -3.88
C LEU A 48 13.08 -0.83 -4.48
N VAL A 49 14.15 -1.35 -5.08
CA VAL A 49 15.21 -0.54 -5.69
C VAL A 49 14.70 0.26 -6.90
N SER A 50 13.71 -0.25 -7.62
CA SER A 50 13.11 0.44 -8.76
C SER A 50 12.19 1.61 -8.38
N ALA A 51 11.91 1.81 -7.08
CA ALA A 51 10.99 2.82 -6.59
C ALA A 51 11.63 4.23 -6.55
N LYS A 52 10.86 5.26 -6.93
CA LYS A 52 11.13 6.66 -6.56
C LYS A 52 10.51 7.01 -5.21
N GLU A 53 9.47 6.29 -4.84
CA GLU A 53 8.80 6.38 -3.55
C GLU A 53 8.32 5.01 -3.12
N ILE A 54 8.58 4.62 -1.88
CA ILE A 54 8.07 3.41 -1.27
C ILE A 54 6.95 3.82 -0.32
N GLN A 55 5.77 3.22 -0.49
CA GLN A 55 4.59 3.53 0.31
C GLN A 55 4.23 2.37 1.22
N ILE A 56 4.33 2.58 2.52
CA ILE A 56 3.82 1.65 3.53
C ILE A 56 2.31 1.85 3.63
N LYS A 57 1.54 0.82 3.31
CA LYS A 57 0.08 0.84 3.43
C LYS A 57 -0.31 0.30 4.79
N MET A 58 -0.70 1.19 5.71
CA MET A 58 -1.17 0.78 7.04
C MET A 58 -2.61 0.26 7.00
N ALA A 59 -3.48 0.92 6.26
CA ALA A 59 -4.88 0.55 6.16
C ALA A 59 -5.50 1.01 4.83
N GLN A 60 -6.75 0.64 4.60
CA GLN A 60 -7.52 0.98 3.42
C GLN A 60 -8.92 1.45 3.83
N GLY A 61 -9.38 2.58 3.27
CA GLY A 61 -10.65 3.21 3.64
C GLY A 61 -11.87 2.33 3.42
N ALA A 62 -11.89 1.56 2.33
CA ALA A 62 -13.01 0.70 1.97
C ALA A 62 -13.27 -0.47 2.94
N LYS A 63 -12.34 -0.82 3.79
CA LYS A 63 -12.45 -1.94 4.75
C LYS A 63 -11.52 -1.74 5.94
N PRO A 64 -11.78 -0.70 6.74
CA PRO A 64 -10.99 -0.44 7.94
C PRO A 64 -11.12 -1.61 8.92
N GLY A 65 -10.00 -2.06 9.46
CA GLY A 65 -9.96 -3.16 10.42
C GLY A 65 -10.12 -4.58 9.85
N GLU A 66 -10.44 -4.75 8.55
CA GLU A 66 -10.58 -6.08 7.93
C GLU A 66 -9.33 -6.52 7.15
N GLY A 67 -8.52 -5.57 6.72
CA GLY A 67 -7.38 -5.84 5.85
C GLY A 67 -7.75 -6.16 4.41
N GLY A 68 -6.77 -6.62 3.64
CA GLY A 68 -6.93 -6.99 2.24
C GLY A 68 -7.08 -8.51 2.07
N HIS A 69 -7.91 -8.93 1.13
CA HIS A 69 -7.93 -10.31 0.69
C HIS A 69 -8.23 -10.41 -0.80
N LEU A 70 -7.73 -11.44 -1.44
CA LEU A 70 -8.05 -11.79 -2.82
C LEU A 70 -8.52 -13.25 -2.83
N PRO A 71 -9.79 -13.51 -3.18
CA PRO A 71 -10.32 -14.87 -3.26
C PRO A 71 -9.52 -15.72 -4.24
N GLY A 72 -9.31 -17.00 -3.95
CA GLY A 72 -8.51 -17.92 -4.76
C GLY A 72 -8.97 -17.97 -6.23
N LYS A 73 -10.28 -17.92 -6.50
CA LYS A 73 -10.83 -17.87 -7.86
C LYS A 73 -10.37 -16.66 -8.70
N LYS A 74 -9.84 -15.61 -8.06
CA LYS A 74 -9.27 -14.42 -8.71
C LYS A 74 -7.74 -14.46 -8.77
N VAL A 75 -7.12 -15.46 -8.14
CA VAL A 75 -5.66 -15.65 -8.16
C VAL A 75 -5.29 -16.48 -9.39
N TYR A 76 -5.37 -15.83 -10.55
CA TYR A 76 -4.96 -16.43 -11.82
C TYR A 76 -3.44 -16.67 -11.87
N PRO A 77 -2.94 -17.56 -12.75
CA PRO A 77 -1.51 -17.88 -12.83
C PRO A 77 -0.59 -16.65 -12.97
N TRP A 78 -0.99 -15.67 -13.76
CA TRP A 78 -0.22 -14.45 -13.97
C TRP A 78 -0.23 -13.51 -12.74
N ILE A 79 -1.30 -13.53 -11.94
CA ILE A 79 -1.38 -12.78 -10.66
C ILE A 79 -0.51 -13.47 -9.63
N ALA A 80 -0.63 -14.79 -9.51
CA ALA A 80 0.17 -15.59 -8.60
C ALA A 80 1.67 -15.41 -8.86
N LYS A 81 2.08 -15.43 -10.13
CA LYS A 81 3.47 -15.17 -10.54
C LYS A 81 3.97 -13.81 -10.06
N THR A 82 3.17 -12.76 -10.23
CA THR A 82 3.56 -11.39 -9.82
C THR A 82 3.61 -11.22 -8.30
N ARG A 83 2.75 -11.95 -7.58
CA ARG A 83 2.64 -11.89 -6.12
C ARG A 83 3.52 -12.91 -5.40
N TYR A 84 4.24 -13.75 -6.14
CA TYR A 84 5.04 -14.86 -5.60
C TYR A 84 4.19 -15.80 -4.73
N SER A 85 3.04 -16.23 -5.28
CA SER A 85 2.05 -17.05 -4.59
C SER A 85 1.58 -18.21 -5.47
N THR A 86 0.69 -19.04 -4.94
CA THR A 86 0.15 -20.22 -5.65
C THR A 86 -1.17 -19.85 -6.33
N PRO A 87 -1.35 -20.18 -7.63
CA PRO A 87 -2.62 -19.99 -8.32
C PRO A 87 -3.78 -20.72 -7.61
N GLY A 88 -4.95 -20.08 -7.58
CA GLY A 88 -6.16 -20.65 -6.99
C GLY A 88 -6.22 -20.62 -5.45
N VAL A 89 -5.15 -20.23 -4.77
CA VAL A 89 -5.12 -20.07 -3.32
C VAL A 89 -5.44 -18.62 -2.93
N SER A 90 -6.35 -18.44 -1.98
CA SER A 90 -6.72 -17.10 -1.48
C SER A 90 -5.53 -16.43 -0.81
N LEU A 91 -5.38 -15.13 -1.05
CA LEU A 91 -4.34 -14.30 -0.45
C LEU A 91 -4.97 -13.41 0.60
N ILE A 92 -4.37 -13.37 1.78
CA ILE A 92 -4.80 -12.54 2.90
C ILE A 92 -3.69 -11.57 3.26
N SER A 93 -4.04 -10.28 3.34
CA SER A 93 -3.20 -9.21 3.85
C SER A 93 -3.89 -8.68 5.11
N PRO A 94 -3.41 -9.03 6.32
CA PRO A 94 -4.06 -8.66 7.57
C PRO A 94 -4.25 -7.13 7.71
N PRO A 95 -5.19 -6.67 8.55
CA PRO A 95 -5.48 -5.23 8.70
C PRO A 95 -4.30 -4.44 9.27
N SER A 96 -3.49 -5.05 10.11
CA SER A 96 -2.23 -4.49 10.60
C SER A 96 -1.05 -5.31 10.11
N HIS A 97 0.10 -4.69 9.98
CA HIS A 97 1.34 -5.43 9.74
C HIS A 97 1.64 -6.32 10.93
N HIS A 98 2.03 -7.58 10.70
CA HIS A 98 2.36 -8.53 11.77
C HIS A 98 3.55 -8.11 12.63
N ASP A 99 4.38 -7.22 12.13
CA ASP A 99 5.62 -6.72 12.71
C ASP A 99 5.53 -5.27 13.16
N ILE A 100 4.35 -4.65 13.12
CA ILE A 100 4.13 -3.25 13.50
C ILE A 100 3.02 -3.18 14.55
N TYR A 101 3.40 -2.98 15.79
CA TYR A 101 2.50 -2.82 16.93
C TYR A 101 2.66 -1.45 17.61
N SER A 102 3.69 -0.68 17.22
CA SER A 102 4.00 0.63 17.79
C SER A 102 4.57 1.56 16.71
N ILE A 103 4.74 2.83 17.07
CA ILE A 103 5.43 3.82 16.22
C ILE A 103 6.91 3.46 16.04
N GLU A 104 7.51 2.86 17.04
CA GLU A 104 8.90 2.41 17.00
C GLU A 104 9.11 1.29 15.99
N ASP A 105 8.19 0.33 15.94
CA ASP A 105 8.21 -0.74 14.93
C ASP A 105 8.05 -0.16 13.51
N LEU A 106 7.17 0.83 13.36
CA LEU A 106 7.04 1.54 12.08
C LEU A 106 8.32 2.29 11.72
N ALA A 107 8.96 2.94 12.68
CA ALA A 107 10.25 3.60 12.48
C ALA A 107 11.33 2.62 12.02
N GLN A 108 11.36 1.41 12.57
CA GLN A 108 12.26 0.35 12.14
C GLN A 108 11.99 -0.04 10.69
N LEU A 109 10.73 -0.27 10.29
CA LEU A 109 10.38 -0.57 8.91
C LEU A 109 10.75 0.56 7.95
N ILE A 110 10.51 1.82 8.33
CA ILE A 110 10.92 3.00 7.55
C ILE A 110 12.44 2.99 7.34
N TYR A 111 13.20 2.72 8.41
CA TYR A 111 14.66 2.63 8.35
C TYR A 111 15.13 1.52 7.42
N ASP A 112 14.54 0.33 7.53
CA ASP A 112 14.90 -0.83 6.70
C ASP A 112 14.62 -0.56 5.22
N LEU A 113 13.45 0.00 4.89
CA LEU A 113 13.10 0.37 3.52
C LEU A 113 14.00 1.47 2.96
N LYS A 114 14.44 2.39 3.82
CA LYS A 114 15.38 3.45 3.44
C LYS A 114 16.78 2.90 3.17
N ASN A 115 17.19 1.87 3.90
CA ASN A 115 18.45 1.15 3.63
C ASN A 115 18.36 0.34 2.33
N ALA A 116 17.22 -0.29 2.05
CA ALA A 116 17.01 -1.01 0.80
C ALA A 116 17.05 -0.08 -0.42
N ASN A 117 16.52 1.15 -0.29
CA ASN A 117 16.59 2.18 -1.34
C ASN A 117 16.77 3.59 -0.75
N PRO A 118 18.03 4.02 -0.51
CA PRO A 118 18.32 5.35 0.08
C PRO A 118 17.83 6.53 -0.76
N LYS A 119 17.61 6.34 -2.05
CA LYS A 119 17.15 7.39 -2.97
C LYS A 119 15.63 7.56 -2.97
N ALA A 120 14.89 6.55 -2.53
CA ALA A 120 13.44 6.60 -2.48
C ALA A 120 12.94 7.43 -1.30
N ARG A 121 11.85 8.17 -1.52
CA ARG A 121 11.08 8.74 -0.41
C ARG A 121 10.27 7.63 0.25
N ILE A 122 10.12 7.69 1.56
CA ILE A 122 9.24 6.77 2.28
C ILE A 122 7.95 7.51 2.60
N SER A 123 6.84 6.98 2.11
CA SER A 123 5.51 7.48 2.43
C SER A 123 4.73 6.45 3.25
N VAL A 124 3.89 6.95 4.14
CA VAL A 124 2.98 6.11 4.93
C VAL A 124 1.55 6.52 4.62
N LYS A 125 0.75 5.53 4.19
CA LYS A 125 -0.67 5.71 3.88
C LYS A 125 -1.52 5.37 5.08
N LEU A 126 -2.24 6.36 5.57
CA LEU A 126 -3.22 6.26 6.64
C LEU A 126 -4.64 6.41 6.08
N VAL A 127 -5.63 6.01 6.87
CA VAL A 127 -7.05 6.23 6.58
C VAL A 127 -7.53 7.49 7.29
N SER A 128 -8.40 8.24 6.64
CA SER A 128 -9.07 9.40 7.23
C SER A 128 -10.13 8.92 8.23
N GLU A 129 -9.76 8.96 9.50
CA GLU A 129 -10.61 8.58 10.63
C GLU A 129 -10.33 9.49 11.83
N ALA A 130 -11.17 9.40 12.85
CA ALA A 130 -10.97 10.17 14.08
C ALA A 130 -9.62 9.81 14.71
N GLY A 131 -8.83 10.82 15.08
CA GLY A 131 -7.50 10.65 15.68
C GLY A 131 -6.35 10.49 14.66
N VAL A 132 -6.60 10.47 13.36
CA VAL A 132 -5.56 10.34 12.34
C VAL A 132 -4.44 11.38 12.45
N GLY A 133 -4.75 12.59 12.94
CA GLY A 133 -3.75 13.64 13.16
C GLY A 133 -2.69 13.24 14.17
N THR A 134 -3.07 12.58 15.26
CA THR A 134 -2.14 12.06 16.27
C THR A 134 -1.25 10.97 15.68
N ILE A 135 -1.85 10.04 14.93
CA ILE A 135 -1.11 8.97 14.24
C ILE A 135 -0.15 9.58 13.21
N ALA A 136 -0.60 10.54 12.40
CA ALA A 136 0.23 11.23 11.42
C ALA A 136 1.43 11.95 12.04
N SER A 137 1.24 12.56 13.21
CA SER A 137 2.34 13.18 13.97
C SER A 137 3.38 12.16 14.43
N GLY A 138 2.93 10.98 14.90
CA GLY A 138 3.81 9.85 15.23
C GLY A 138 4.57 9.35 14.01
N VAL A 139 3.89 9.16 12.89
CA VAL A 139 4.48 8.72 11.62
C VAL A 139 5.55 9.70 11.12
N ALA A 140 5.29 11.00 11.21
CA ALA A 140 6.27 12.03 10.86
C ALA A 140 7.52 11.96 11.75
N LYS A 141 7.33 11.79 13.07
CA LYS A 141 8.44 11.59 14.02
C LYS A 141 9.21 10.31 13.78
N ALA A 142 8.55 9.27 13.29
CA ALA A 142 9.18 8.00 12.91
C ALA A 142 10.08 8.11 11.65
N GLY A 143 10.10 9.26 10.99
CA GLY A 143 11.00 9.53 9.87
C GLY A 143 10.40 9.32 8.48
N ALA A 144 9.08 9.21 8.37
CA ALA A 144 8.41 9.21 7.07
C ALA A 144 8.61 10.54 6.36
N THR A 145 8.90 10.48 5.05
CA THR A 145 9.08 11.68 4.22
C THR A 145 7.73 12.26 3.78
N VAL A 146 6.72 11.40 3.64
CA VAL A 146 5.37 11.77 3.20
C VAL A 146 4.36 11.02 4.05
N VAL A 147 3.31 11.69 4.47
CA VAL A 147 2.13 11.08 5.09
C VAL A 147 0.96 11.30 4.14
N LEU A 148 0.37 10.21 3.65
CA LEU A 148 -0.82 10.23 2.82
C LEU A 148 -2.04 9.88 3.68
N ILE A 149 -2.96 10.81 3.86
CA ILE A 149 -4.25 10.57 4.49
C ILE A 149 -5.26 10.32 3.37
N SER A 150 -5.71 9.08 3.25
CA SER A 150 -6.63 8.66 2.21
C SER A 150 -8.06 8.73 2.74
N GLY A 151 -8.82 9.69 2.22
CA GLY A 151 -10.22 9.93 2.59
C GLY A 151 -11.24 9.28 1.67
N TYR A 152 -10.79 8.57 0.63
CA TYR A 152 -11.70 7.92 -0.32
C TYR A 152 -11.61 6.40 -0.23
N ASP A 153 -12.72 5.72 -0.58
CA ASP A 153 -12.89 4.27 -0.42
C ASP A 153 -11.77 3.45 -1.08
N GLY A 154 -11.27 3.91 -2.21
CA GLY A 154 -10.39 3.11 -3.05
C GLY A 154 -11.13 1.94 -3.69
N GLY A 155 -10.40 1.00 -4.23
CA GLY A 155 -10.97 -0.18 -4.90
C GLY A 155 -11.56 -1.18 -3.91
N THR A 156 -12.81 -1.58 -4.12
CA THR A 156 -13.54 -2.55 -3.30
C THR A 156 -13.74 -3.92 -3.98
N GLY A 157 -13.07 -4.17 -5.10
CA GLY A 157 -13.28 -5.37 -5.93
C GLY A 157 -13.12 -6.72 -5.23
N ALA A 158 -12.44 -6.77 -4.09
CA ALA A 158 -12.28 -7.97 -3.27
C ALA A 158 -12.95 -7.85 -1.89
N ALA A 159 -13.54 -6.69 -1.55
CA ALA A 159 -14.24 -6.50 -0.30
C ALA A 159 -15.53 -7.34 -0.25
N SER A 160 -15.89 -7.83 0.94
CA SER A 160 -17.19 -8.44 1.16
C SER A 160 -18.29 -7.39 1.08
N GLN A 161 -19.53 -7.82 0.77
CA GLN A 161 -20.66 -6.91 0.66
C GLN A 161 -20.98 -6.22 2.00
N SER A 162 -20.63 -6.84 3.12
CA SER A 162 -20.78 -6.30 4.48
C SER A 162 -19.77 -5.18 4.80
N SER A 163 -18.64 -5.12 4.11
CA SER A 163 -17.60 -4.11 4.35
C SER A 163 -17.91 -2.78 3.65
N ILE A 164 -18.70 -2.80 2.59
CA ILE A 164 -18.97 -1.61 1.78
C ILE A 164 -19.73 -0.52 2.56
N PRO A 165 -20.78 -0.81 3.36
CA PRO A 165 -21.46 0.20 4.15
C PRO A 165 -20.59 0.85 5.23
N VAL A 166 -19.61 0.14 5.76
CA VAL A 166 -18.73 0.63 6.84
C VAL A 166 -17.83 1.75 6.37
N SER A 167 -17.41 1.75 5.11
CA SER A 167 -16.52 2.77 4.56
C SER A 167 -17.13 4.18 4.55
N TYR A 168 -18.44 4.30 4.46
CA TYR A 168 -19.13 5.59 4.46
C TYR A 168 -19.25 6.23 5.84
N THR A 169 -19.33 5.43 6.91
CA THR A 169 -19.49 5.93 8.28
C THR A 169 -18.22 6.58 8.84
N HIS A 170 -17.04 6.20 8.33
CA HIS A 170 -15.76 6.71 8.79
C HIS A 170 -15.21 7.88 7.96
N LEU A 171 -15.81 8.15 6.80
CA LEU A 171 -15.37 9.22 5.89
C LEU A 171 -16.05 10.56 6.14
N THR A 172 -17.12 10.60 6.89
CA THR A 172 -17.73 11.86 7.33
C THR A 172 -16.82 12.46 8.42
N LEU A 173 -15.94 13.37 8.03
CA LEU A 173 -15.25 14.23 8.99
C LEU A 173 -16.34 14.97 9.78
N PRO A 174 -16.25 14.97 11.12
CA PRO A 174 -17.13 15.85 11.89
C PRO A 174 -16.86 17.27 11.40
N THR A 175 -17.89 17.89 10.87
CA THR A 175 -17.86 19.32 10.56
C THR A 175 -17.63 20.04 11.87
N ILE A 176 -16.48 20.67 12.02
CA ILE A 176 -16.17 21.55 13.16
C ILE A 176 -16.93 22.85 12.95
#